data_771d12ed8a0244a039f7b3189feae470
#
_entry.id   771d12ed8a0244a039f7b3189feae470
#
_cell.length_a   1.000
_cell.length_b   1.000
_cell.length_c   1.000
_cell.angle_alpha   90.00
_cell.angle_beta   90.00
_cell.angle_gamma   90.00
#
_symmetry.space_group_name_H-M   'P 1'
#
loop_
_entity.id
_entity.type
_entity.pdbx_description
1 polymer ?
#
loop_
_entity_poly.entity_id
_entity_poly.type
_entity_poly.pdbx_seq_one_letter_code
_entity_poly.pdbx_strand_id
1 'polypeptide(L)'
;NDIIKNHPDSRYASILLNPNTDLGEDTNSPEYIYEQLYQKFVDQEYETVISECDKHITNFDGEVIVPKFEFLKAVSKARLYGYESYKEAVNFIALNYPNSPEGKKAEEMLANVMHTMANKEFINDKSTNSFKVIYQFTNQEKEDIDDFKKKLGEAVKDIDYYQLSISEDIYNNTTNFVVVHGL
;
A
#
# COMPACT_ATOMS: atom_id res chain seq x y z
N ASN A 1 33.30 8.69 20.94
CA ASN A 1 32.37 8.20 19.92
C ASN A 1 31.87 9.39 19.13
N ASP A 2 32.17 9.44 17.84
CA ASP A 2 31.88 10.62 17.01
C ASP A 2 30.39 10.89 16.86
N ILE A 3 29.54 9.85 16.92
CA ILE A 3 28.09 9.97 16.84
C ILE A 3 27.55 10.76 18.04
N ILE A 4 27.97 10.41 19.26
CA ILE A 4 27.52 11.12 20.47
C ILE A 4 28.01 12.58 20.47
N LYS A 5 29.18 12.84 19.90
CA LYS A 5 29.77 14.18 19.92
C LYS A 5 29.17 15.08 18.85
N ASN A 6 28.93 14.57 17.65
CA ASN A 6 28.52 15.35 16.49
C ASN A 6 26.99 15.33 16.28
N HIS A 7 26.29 14.32 16.82
CA HIS A 7 24.84 14.14 16.70
C HIS A 7 24.23 13.71 18.04
N PRO A 8 24.33 14.53 19.12
CA PRO A 8 23.93 14.14 20.46
C PRO A 8 22.43 13.84 20.57
N ASP A 9 21.61 14.48 19.75
CA ASP A 9 20.15 14.32 19.73
C ASP A 9 19.68 13.21 18.79
N SER A 10 20.61 12.48 18.15
CA SER A 10 20.25 11.37 17.28
C SER A 10 19.84 10.13 18.10
N ARG A 11 18.91 9.35 17.55
CA ARG A 11 18.51 8.05 18.09
C ARG A 11 19.73 7.14 18.35
N TYR A 12 20.72 7.15 17.46
CA TYR A 12 21.94 6.37 17.61
C TYR A 12 22.80 6.80 18.81
N ALA A 13 22.83 8.10 19.10
CA ALA A 13 23.49 8.61 20.30
C ALA A 13 22.76 8.14 21.56
N SER A 14 21.43 8.19 21.56
CA SER A 14 20.61 7.68 22.67
C SER A 14 20.80 6.19 22.93
N ILE A 15 20.84 5.37 21.91
CA ILE A 15 21.14 3.91 22.00
C ILE A 15 22.52 3.66 22.56
N LEU A 16 23.52 4.41 22.11
CA LEU A 16 24.91 4.25 22.58
C LEU A 16 25.07 4.70 24.04
N LEU A 17 24.29 5.67 24.50
CA LEU A 17 24.31 6.17 25.87
C LEU A 17 23.53 5.22 26.82
N ASN A 18 22.49 4.59 26.33
CA ASN A 18 21.62 3.70 27.09
C ASN A 18 21.40 2.36 26.37
N PRO A 19 22.39 1.44 26.34
CA PRO A 19 22.33 0.19 25.60
C PRO A 19 21.20 -0.76 26.03
N ASN A 20 20.63 -0.55 27.21
CA ASN A 20 19.54 -1.35 27.76
C ASN A 20 18.15 -0.70 27.60
N THR A 21 18.05 0.37 26.83
CA THR A 21 16.74 0.95 26.51
C THR A 21 15.99 -0.05 25.63
N ASP A 22 14.83 -0.48 26.13
CA ASP A 22 13.95 -1.37 25.36
C ASP A 22 13.41 -0.62 24.14
N LEU A 23 13.97 -0.91 22.97
CA LEU A 23 13.61 -0.24 21.71
C LEU A 23 12.21 -0.61 21.24
N GLY A 24 11.55 -1.57 21.88
CA GLY A 24 10.20 -2.01 21.57
C GLY A 24 9.11 -1.03 22.00
N GLU A 25 9.42 -0.11 22.92
CA GLU A 25 8.47 0.90 23.43
C GLU A 25 8.78 2.34 22.94
N ASP A 26 9.82 2.54 22.12
CA ASP A 26 10.10 3.86 21.56
C ASP A 26 9.09 4.21 20.46
N THR A 27 8.04 4.94 20.85
CA THR A 27 6.99 5.41 19.96
C THR A 27 7.47 6.38 18.87
N ASN A 28 8.72 6.87 18.97
CA ASN A 28 9.37 7.71 17.97
C ASN A 28 10.33 6.90 17.08
N SER A 29 10.44 5.59 17.30
CA SER A 29 11.29 4.77 16.43
C SER A 29 10.69 4.72 15.01
N PRO A 30 11.53 4.75 13.96
CA PRO A 30 11.06 4.64 12.59
C PRO A 30 10.23 3.37 12.33
N GLU A 31 10.59 2.27 13.00
CA GLU A 31 9.87 1.00 12.90
C GLU A 31 8.46 1.11 13.51
N TYR A 32 8.32 1.70 14.71
CA TYR A 32 7.02 1.91 15.32
C TYR A 32 6.13 2.81 14.47
N ILE A 33 6.68 3.93 13.98
CA ILE A 33 5.96 4.85 13.10
C ILE A 33 5.51 4.13 11.81
N TYR A 34 6.37 3.30 11.23
CA TYR A 34 6.02 2.51 10.05
C TYR A 34 4.83 1.57 10.33
N GLU A 35 4.83 0.87 11.46
CA GLU A 35 3.71 -0.02 11.84
C GLU A 35 2.40 0.75 12.01
N GLN A 36 2.45 1.95 12.61
CA GLN A 36 1.26 2.81 12.73
C GLN A 36 0.74 3.25 11.36
N LEU A 37 1.63 3.62 10.45
CA LEU A 37 1.24 4.00 9.08
C LEU A 37 0.75 2.80 8.27
N TYR A 38 1.33 1.62 8.50
CA TYR A 38 0.85 0.40 7.87
C TYR A 38 -0.57 0.05 8.34
N GLN A 39 -0.88 0.25 9.64
CA GLN A 39 -2.24 0.07 10.14
C GLN A 39 -3.21 1.05 9.47
N LYS A 40 -2.87 2.32 9.34
CA LYS A 40 -3.66 3.30 8.59
C LYS A 40 -3.87 2.90 7.13
N PHE A 41 -2.86 2.30 6.50
CA PHE A 41 -3.00 1.74 5.16
C PHE A 41 -4.03 0.61 5.11
N VAL A 42 -4.04 -0.28 6.10
CA VAL A 42 -5.05 -1.36 6.22
C VAL A 42 -6.44 -0.77 6.42
N ASP A 43 -6.55 0.33 7.18
CA ASP A 43 -7.79 1.06 7.42
C ASP A 43 -8.20 1.95 6.23
N GLN A 44 -7.46 1.87 5.10
CA GLN A 44 -7.71 2.58 3.85
C GLN A 44 -7.56 4.12 3.93
N GLU A 45 -6.85 4.63 4.92
CA GLU A 45 -6.55 6.06 5.07
C GLU A 45 -5.39 6.48 4.15
N TYR A 46 -5.48 6.21 2.86
CA TYR A 46 -4.35 6.33 1.91
C TYR A 46 -3.80 7.75 1.78
N GLU A 47 -4.64 8.79 1.82
CA GLU A 47 -4.18 10.19 1.76
C GLU A 47 -3.34 10.54 2.98
N THR A 48 -3.78 10.11 4.17
CA THR A 48 -3.05 10.28 5.42
C THR A 48 -1.70 9.56 5.36
N VAL A 49 -1.69 8.31 4.87
CA VAL A 49 -0.46 7.52 4.73
C VAL A 49 0.53 8.22 3.80
N ILE A 50 0.10 8.71 2.64
CA ILE A 50 0.96 9.43 1.70
C ILE A 50 1.59 10.66 2.36
N SER A 51 0.77 11.49 2.99
CA SER A 51 1.22 12.73 3.63
C SER A 51 2.19 12.48 4.78
N GLU A 52 1.89 11.49 5.64
CA GLU A 52 2.76 11.15 6.77
C GLU A 52 4.06 10.47 6.30
N CYS A 53 4.00 9.58 5.29
CA CYS A 53 5.21 9.01 4.69
C CYS A 53 6.15 10.09 4.18
N ASP A 54 5.66 11.13 3.49
CA ASP A 54 6.50 12.23 3.00
C ASP A 54 7.24 12.96 4.14
N LYS A 55 6.57 13.18 5.26
CA LYS A 55 7.20 13.78 6.46
C LYS A 55 8.28 12.88 7.03
N HIS A 56 7.99 11.58 7.19
CA HIS A 56 8.93 10.65 7.81
C HIS A 56 10.10 10.28 6.91
N ILE A 57 9.91 10.24 5.58
CA ILE A 57 11.00 10.12 4.61
C ILE A 57 12.00 11.27 4.78
N THR A 58 11.50 12.49 4.97
CA THR A 58 12.34 13.66 5.22
C THR A 58 13.03 13.60 6.58
N ASN A 59 12.31 13.18 7.63
CA ASN A 59 12.84 13.13 8.99
C ASN A 59 13.91 12.04 9.16
N PHE A 60 13.80 10.94 8.43
CA PHE A 60 14.69 9.78 8.49
C PHE A 60 15.62 9.69 7.27
N ASP A 61 15.86 10.81 6.60
CA ASP A 61 16.69 10.82 5.40
C ASP A 61 18.04 10.13 5.62
N GLY A 62 18.39 9.22 4.70
CA GLY A 62 19.58 8.38 4.80
C GLY A 62 19.46 7.14 5.68
N GLU A 63 18.36 6.92 6.40
CA GLU A 63 18.16 5.71 7.18
C GLU A 63 17.68 4.52 6.32
N VAL A 64 18.01 3.31 6.77
CA VAL A 64 17.72 2.04 6.06
C VAL A 64 16.22 1.80 5.88
N ILE A 65 15.39 2.39 6.73
CA ILE A 65 13.93 2.22 6.68
C ILE A 65 13.23 3.10 5.63
N VAL A 66 13.89 4.15 5.15
CA VAL A 66 13.30 5.10 4.19
C VAL A 66 12.69 4.43 2.96
N PRO A 67 13.33 3.43 2.32
CA PRO A 67 12.73 2.70 1.21
C PRO A 67 11.41 2.00 1.55
N LYS A 68 11.19 1.59 2.81
CA LYS A 68 9.92 1.01 3.25
C LYS A 68 8.80 2.04 3.26
N PHE A 69 9.07 3.26 3.77
CA PHE A 69 8.12 4.37 3.70
C PHE A 69 7.79 4.75 2.26
N GLU A 70 8.80 4.80 1.39
CA GLU A 70 8.59 5.06 -0.04
C GLU A 70 7.71 3.97 -0.69
N PHE A 71 7.93 2.70 -0.33
CA PHE A 71 7.13 1.61 -0.87
C PHE A 71 5.69 1.64 -0.35
N LEU A 72 5.48 1.94 0.93
CA LEU A 72 4.14 2.10 1.51
C LEU A 72 3.39 3.28 0.86
N LYS A 73 4.08 4.39 0.64
CA LYS A 73 3.56 5.55 -0.11
C LYS A 73 3.19 5.16 -1.55
N ALA A 74 4.04 4.39 -2.22
CA ALA A 74 3.79 3.94 -3.59
C ALA A 74 2.51 3.09 -3.71
N VAL A 75 2.31 2.12 -2.80
CA VAL A 75 1.09 1.30 -2.81
C VAL A 75 -0.16 2.11 -2.43
N SER A 76 -0.03 3.11 -1.56
CA SER A 76 -1.11 4.04 -1.23
C SER A 76 -1.49 4.92 -2.44
N LYS A 77 -0.49 5.42 -3.18
CA LYS A 77 -0.71 6.13 -4.44
C LYS A 77 -1.39 5.25 -5.49
N ALA A 78 -1.05 3.96 -5.55
CA ALA A 78 -1.71 3.01 -6.45
C ALA A 78 -3.21 2.93 -6.18
N ARG A 79 -3.61 2.93 -4.91
CA ARG A 79 -5.01 2.86 -4.48
C ARG A 79 -5.80 4.12 -4.83
N LEU A 80 -5.19 5.29 -4.74
CA LEU A 80 -5.87 6.56 -5.00
C LEU A 80 -5.79 7.03 -6.45
N TYR A 81 -4.65 6.83 -7.09
CA TYR A 81 -4.34 7.44 -8.38
C TYR A 81 -4.14 6.41 -9.51
N GLY A 82 -4.19 5.12 -9.17
CA GLY A 82 -4.15 4.04 -10.15
C GLY A 82 -2.76 3.65 -10.63
N TYR A 83 -2.75 2.88 -11.73
CA TYR A 83 -1.58 2.16 -12.21
C TYR A 83 -0.40 3.06 -12.60
N GLU A 84 -0.62 4.16 -13.32
CA GLU A 84 0.49 5.00 -13.79
C GLU A 84 1.23 5.66 -12.63
N SER A 85 0.49 6.16 -11.63
CA SER A 85 1.10 6.73 -10.42
C SER A 85 1.90 5.69 -9.63
N TYR A 86 1.41 4.45 -9.58
CA TYR A 86 2.15 3.34 -8.96
C TYR A 86 3.44 3.03 -9.70
N LYS A 87 3.37 2.92 -11.03
CA LYS A 87 4.53 2.64 -11.89
C LYS A 87 5.61 3.70 -11.75
N GLU A 88 5.24 4.98 -11.72
CA GLU A 88 6.16 6.08 -11.48
C GLU A 88 6.85 5.97 -10.11
N ALA A 89 6.07 5.70 -9.04
CA ALA A 89 6.59 5.57 -7.70
C ALA A 89 7.51 4.35 -7.55
N VAL A 90 7.16 3.21 -8.14
CA VAL A 90 8.01 2.00 -8.13
C VAL A 90 9.30 2.23 -8.91
N ASN A 91 9.23 2.92 -10.06
CA ASN A 91 10.43 3.29 -10.82
C ASN A 91 11.35 4.22 -10.00
N PHE A 92 10.79 5.17 -9.28
CA PHE A 92 11.54 6.03 -8.38
C PHE A 92 12.29 5.21 -7.31
N ILE A 93 11.62 4.23 -6.68
CA ILE A 93 12.22 3.38 -5.65
C ILE A 93 13.37 2.53 -6.23
N ALA A 94 13.17 1.91 -7.39
CA ALA A 94 14.20 1.11 -8.05
C ALA A 94 15.46 1.93 -8.37
N LEU A 95 15.29 3.18 -8.83
CA LEU A 95 16.39 4.05 -9.20
C LEU A 95 17.14 4.66 -7.99
N ASN A 96 16.40 5.04 -6.94
CA ASN A 96 17.00 5.76 -5.81
C ASN A 96 17.47 4.84 -4.69
N TYR A 97 16.94 3.62 -4.58
CA TYR A 97 17.28 2.66 -3.52
C TYR A 97 17.68 1.27 -4.06
N PRO A 98 18.53 1.17 -5.10
CA PRO A 98 18.79 -0.09 -5.80
C PRO A 98 19.39 -1.19 -4.91
N ASN A 99 20.04 -0.82 -3.81
CA ASN A 99 20.68 -1.75 -2.89
C ASN A 99 19.74 -2.21 -1.76
N SER A 100 18.60 -1.57 -1.57
CA SER A 100 17.62 -1.96 -0.55
C SER A 100 16.79 -3.16 -1.00
N PRO A 101 16.19 -3.92 -0.06
CA PRO A 101 15.22 -4.97 -0.41
C PRO A 101 14.03 -4.44 -1.22
N GLU A 102 13.55 -3.24 -0.88
CA GLU A 102 12.44 -2.56 -1.55
C GLU A 102 12.81 -2.14 -2.97
N GLY A 103 14.03 -1.63 -3.18
CA GLY A 103 14.55 -1.27 -4.50
C GLY A 103 14.67 -2.47 -5.43
N LYS A 104 15.21 -3.59 -4.94
CA LYS A 104 15.27 -4.85 -5.69
C LYS A 104 13.90 -5.39 -6.05
N LYS A 105 12.96 -5.34 -5.10
CA LYS A 105 11.58 -5.73 -5.35
C LYS A 105 10.93 -4.82 -6.39
N ALA A 106 11.20 -3.52 -6.33
CA ALA A 106 10.70 -2.55 -7.30
C ALA A 106 11.25 -2.83 -8.72
N GLU A 107 12.53 -3.13 -8.84
CA GLU A 107 13.16 -3.52 -10.11
C GLU A 107 12.52 -4.79 -10.69
N GLU A 108 12.35 -5.82 -9.87
CA GLU A 108 11.68 -7.07 -10.27
C GLU A 108 10.24 -6.83 -10.73
N MET A 109 9.50 -5.98 -10.03
CA MET A 109 8.13 -5.63 -10.40
C MET A 109 8.06 -4.89 -11.74
N LEU A 110 8.96 -3.96 -12.00
CA LEU A 110 9.05 -3.26 -13.28
C LEU A 110 9.36 -4.22 -14.43
N ALA A 111 10.32 -5.12 -14.23
CA ALA A 111 10.76 -6.05 -15.27
C ALA A 111 9.70 -7.11 -15.61
N ASN A 112 9.03 -7.67 -14.62
CA ASN A 112 8.20 -8.86 -14.80
C ASN A 112 6.70 -8.58 -14.73
N VAL A 113 6.26 -7.80 -13.74
CA VAL A 113 4.82 -7.62 -13.45
C VAL A 113 4.23 -6.49 -14.29
N MET A 114 4.86 -5.32 -14.23
CA MET A 114 4.28 -4.12 -14.87
C MET A 114 4.31 -4.19 -16.39
N HIS A 115 5.37 -4.77 -16.96
CA HIS A 115 5.43 -4.98 -18.40
C HIS A 115 4.33 -5.93 -18.90
N THR A 116 4.06 -6.98 -18.12
CA THR A 116 3.00 -7.95 -18.44
C THR A 116 1.60 -7.32 -18.31
N MET A 117 1.38 -6.50 -17.28
CA MET A 117 0.10 -5.84 -17.06
C MET A 117 -0.20 -4.78 -18.14
N ALA A 118 0.80 -4.01 -18.57
CA ALA A 118 0.63 -2.98 -19.59
C ALA A 118 0.20 -3.54 -20.96
N ASN A 119 0.59 -4.78 -21.25
CA ASN A 119 0.34 -5.42 -22.55
C ASN A 119 -0.75 -6.50 -22.48
N LYS A 120 -1.45 -6.64 -21.36
CA LYS A 120 -2.49 -7.65 -21.19
C LYS A 120 -3.74 -7.28 -21.97
N GLU A 121 -4.01 -8.01 -23.02
CA GLU A 121 -5.27 -7.90 -23.77
C GLU A 121 -6.43 -8.61 -23.02
N PHE A 122 -7.63 -8.04 -23.10
CA PHE A 122 -8.83 -8.71 -22.65
C PHE A 122 -9.16 -9.85 -23.62
N ILE A 123 -9.08 -11.08 -23.14
CA ILE A 123 -9.40 -12.27 -23.92
C ILE A 123 -10.87 -12.60 -23.68
N ASN A 124 -11.66 -12.61 -24.76
CA ASN A 124 -13.03 -13.11 -24.73
C ASN A 124 -13.00 -14.63 -24.92
N ASP A 125 -12.64 -15.35 -23.88
CA ASP A 125 -12.52 -16.80 -23.92
C ASP A 125 -13.82 -17.44 -23.42
N LYS A 126 -14.52 -18.14 -24.35
CA LYS A 126 -15.73 -18.91 -24.03
C LYS A 126 -15.45 -20.14 -23.16
N SER A 127 -14.18 -20.49 -22.95
CA SER A 127 -13.75 -21.60 -22.08
C SER A 127 -13.55 -21.20 -20.61
N THR A 128 -13.74 -19.93 -20.28
CA THR A 128 -13.58 -19.44 -18.90
C THR A 128 -14.67 -19.98 -18.00
N ASN A 129 -14.26 -20.63 -16.91
CA ASN A 129 -15.15 -21.21 -15.90
C ASN A 129 -15.23 -20.34 -14.61
N SER A 130 -14.65 -19.17 -14.62
CA SER A 130 -14.65 -18.26 -13.47
C SER A 130 -14.97 -16.84 -13.93
N PHE A 131 -15.98 -16.27 -13.32
CA PHE A 131 -16.47 -14.94 -13.65
C PHE A 131 -16.41 -14.03 -12.42
N LYS A 132 -16.36 -12.73 -12.70
CA LYS A 132 -16.50 -11.68 -11.70
C LYS A 132 -17.54 -10.68 -12.20
N VAL A 133 -18.39 -10.22 -11.30
CA VAL A 133 -19.28 -9.10 -11.57
C VAL A 133 -18.69 -7.87 -10.88
N ILE A 134 -18.50 -6.81 -11.64
CA ILE A 134 -17.88 -5.57 -11.17
C ILE A 134 -18.92 -4.44 -11.26
N TYR A 135 -19.19 -3.82 -10.12
CA TYR A 135 -20.01 -2.62 -10.01
C TYR A 135 -19.09 -1.43 -9.82
N GLN A 136 -19.21 -0.44 -10.67
CA GLN A 136 -18.42 0.80 -10.59
C GLN A 136 -19.26 1.89 -9.91
N PHE A 137 -18.66 2.55 -8.93
CA PHE A 137 -19.19 3.71 -8.24
C PHE A 137 -18.27 4.90 -8.52
N THR A 138 -18.86 6.01 -8.93
CA THR A 138 -18.10 7.23 -9.22
C THR A 138 -18.69 8.39 -8.43
N ASN A 139 -17.87 9.09 -7.66
CA ASN A 139 -18.25 10.20 -6.79
C ASN A 139 -19.37 9.85 -5.79
N GLN A 140 -19.39 8.61 -5.29
CA GLN A 140 -20.34 8.17 -4.26
C GLN A 140 -19.74 8.29 -2.88
N GLU A 141 -20.58 8.57 -1.89
CA GLU A 141 -20.18 8.53 -0.49
C GLU A 141 -19.92 7.08 -0.05
N LYS A 142 -18.98 6.92 0.88
CA LYS A 142 -18.61 5.58 1.39
C LYS A 142 -19.80 4.83 1.98
N GLU A 143 -20.72 5.55 2.63
CA GLU A 143 -21.92 5.00 3.24
C GLU A 143 -22.87 4.36 2.21
N ASP A 144 -23.01 4.96 1.03
CA ASP A 144 -23.81 4.40 -0.08
C ASP A 144 -23.20 3.10 -0.61
N ILE A 145 -21.88 3.03 -0.70
CA ILE A 145 -21.14 1.84 -1.15
C ILE A 145 -21.27 0.71 -0.12
N ASP A 146 -21.15 1.03 1.17
CA ASP A 146 -21.30 0.05 2.25
C ASP A 146 -22.73 -0.51 2.33
N ASP A 147 -23.74 0.33 2.16
CA ASP A 147 -25.15 -0.10 2.09
C ASP A 147 -25.40 -1.01 0.88
N PHE A 148 -24.83 -0.65 -0.29
CA PHE A 148 -24.88 -1.50 -1.47
C PHE A 148 -24.22 -2.86 -1.24
N LYS A 149 -23.01 -2.89 -0.67
CA LYS A 149 -22.30 -4.15 -0.34
C LYS A 149 -23.12 -5.05 0.59
N LYS A 150 -23.75 -4.45 1.60
CA LYS A 150 -24.62 -5.18 2.52
C LYS A 150 -25.82 -5.80 1.79
N LYS A 151 -26.54 -5.03 0.99
CA LYS A 151 -27.67 -5.50 0.19
C LYS A 151 -27.26 -6.57 -0.80
N LEU A 152 -26.10 -6.39 -1.44
CA LEU A 152 -25.54 -7.38 -2.36
C LEU A 152 -25.20 -8.69 -1.63
N GLY A 153 -24.57 -8.59 -0.45
CA GLY A 153 -24.27 -9.74 0.39
C GLY A 153 -25.54 -10.54 0.80
N GLU A 154 -26.62 -9.83 1.11
CA GLU A 154 -27.92 -10.44 1.41
C GLU A 154 -28.53 -11.12 0.17
N ALA A 155 -28.39 -10.49 -1.01
CA ALA A 155 -28.94 -11.03 -2.26
C ALA A 155 -28.21 -12.29 -2.74
N VAL A 156 -26.90 -12.40 -2.48
CA VAL A 156 -26.10 -13.54 -2.95
C VAL A 156 -25.91 -14.65 -1.91
N LYS A 157 -26.38 -14.47 -0.67
CA LYS A 157 -26.16 -15.43 0.42
C LYS A 157 -26.77 -16.82 0.15
N ASP A 158 -27.84 -16.87 -0.64
CA ASP A 158 -28.57 -18.12 -0.95
C ASP A 158 -28.06 -18.77 -2.25
N ILE A 159 -27.03 -18.16 -2.88
CA ILE A 159 -26.37 -18.71 -4.05
C ILE A 159 -25.32 -19.70 -3.58
N ASP A 160 -25.52 -20.98 -3.89
CA ASP A 160 -24.64 -22.07 -3.45
C ASP A 160 -23.37 -22.16 -4.34
N TYR A 161 -22.53 -21.13 -4.28
CA TYR A 161 -21.20 -21.13 -4.88
C TYR A 161 -20.11 -21.19 -3.81
N TYR A 162 -19.22 -22.15 -3.93
CA TYR A 162 -18.17 -22.50 -2.96
C TYR A 162 -17.22 -21.37 -2.57
N GLN A 163 -17.05 -20.39 -3.42
CA GLN A 163 -16.04 -19.35 -3.26
C GLN A 163 -16.59 -17.94 -3.48
N LEU A 164 -17.88 -17.76 -3.34
CA LEU A 164 -18.50 -16.48 -3.56
C LEU A 164 -18.03 -15.49 -2.47
N SER A 165 -17.42 -14.42 -2.88
CA SER A 165 -16.98 -13.35 -1.99
C SER A 165 -17.17 -11.97 -2.62
N ILE A 166 -17.32 -10.96 -1.78
CA ILE A 166 -17.50 -9.58 -2.19
C ILE A 166 -16.31 -8.77 -1.66
N SER A 167 -15.61 -8.07 -2.55
CA SER A 167 -14.56 -7.12 -2.19
C SER A 167 -14.92 -5.71 -2.62
N GLU A 168 -14.26 -4.73 -2.00
CA GLU A 168 -14.23 -3.36 -2.44
C GLU A 168 -12.80 -3.00 -2.82
N ASP A 169 -12.64 -2.44 -4.02
CA ASP A 169 -11.36 -1.99 -4.54
C ASP A 169 -11.45 -0.49 -4.86
N ILE A 170 -10.67 0.31 -4.15
CA ILE A 170 -10.56 1.73 -4.44
C ILE A 170 -9.63 1.88 -5.65
N TYR A 171 -10.17 2.40 -6.74
CA TYR A 171 -9.40 2.62 -7.96
C TYR A 171 -8.67 3.96 -7.94
N ASN A 172 -9.36 5.01 -7.51
CA ASN A 172 -8.82 6.36 -7.31
C ASN A 172 -9.75 7.15 -6.36
N ASN A 173 -9.45 8.43 -6.15
CA ASN A 173 -10.20 9.32 -5.24
C ASN A 173 -11.70 9.44 -5.55
N THR A 174 -12.12 9.12 -6.76
CA THR A 174 -13.50 9.32 -7.23
C THR A 174 -14.19 8.02 -7.64
N THR A 175 -13.45 6.92 -7.75
CA THR A 175 -13.96 5.68 -8.34
C THR A 175 -13.61 4.48 -7.48
N ASN A 176 -14.65 3.77 -7.05
CA ASN A 176 -14.55 2.50 -6.32
C ASN A 176 -15.20 1.39 -7.14
N PHE A 177 -14.70 0.18 -6.98
CA PHE A 177 -15.33 -1.02 -7.53
C PHE A 177 -15.79 -1.92 -6.38
N VAL A 178 -17.01 -2.40 -6.48
CA VAL A 178 -17.48 -3.54 -5.69
C VAL A 178 -17.46 -4.75 -6.60
N VAL A 179 -16.74 -5.79 -6.19
CA VAL A 179 -16.50 -6.97 -7.03
C VAL A 179 -17.07 -8.21 -6.36
N VAL A 180 -17.90 -8.95 -7.08
CA VAL A 180 -18.34 -10.28 -6.70
C VAL A 180 -17.41 -11.29 -7.38
N HIS A 181 -16.76 -12.12 -6.59
CA HIS A 181 -15.84 -13.15 -7.04
C HIS A 181 -16.47 -14.54 -6.87
N GLY A 182 -15.98 -15.51 -7.65
CA GLY A 182 -16.35 -16.92 -7.49
C GLY A 182 -17.65 -17.31 -8.17
N LEU A 183 -18.04 -16.57 -9.22
CA LEU A 183 -19.16 -16.90 -10.09
C LEU A 183 -18.75 -17.84 -11.21
#